data_cf4e97cbe58489fe8d60b53bad2158ac
#
_entry.id   cf4e97cbe58489fe8d60b53bad2158ac
#
_cell.length_a   1.000
_cell.length_b   1.000
_cell.length_c   1.000
_cell.angle_alpha   90.00
_cell.angle_beta   90.00
_cell.angle_gamma   90.00
#
_symmetry.space_group_name_H-M   'P 1'
#
loop_
_entity.id
_entity.type
_entity.pdbx_description
1 polymer ?
#
loop_
_entity_poly.entity_id
_entity_poly.type
_entity_poly.pdbx_seq_one_letter_code
_entity_poly.pdbx_strand_id
1 'polypeptide(L)'
;MTRSIILMAAGTGERMNSDIPKQFMEVNGLPIIIHTYKLFKEIENLNIYIILPSLDFEKWHKYISEFIDEDTKLVRGGEHRNISVRNGINEIISDDGFVGIHDGVRPFISTHLVNKLFSEAEKHGNAIPFTNTINSMRKIDGNKNFSVDRSKYVQIQTPQIFKTKLIKDSLDSIQENKYTDEAGLIEEIGLDVNLVEGEEENIKITSRKDLTYFN
;
A
#
# COMPACT_ATOMS: atom_id res chain seq x y z
N MET A 1 12.81 8.51 -15.77
CA MET A 1 12.82 7.36 -14.86
C MET A 1 11.43 6.71 -14.85
N THR A 2 11.36 5.40 -14.78
CA THR A 2 10.08 4.67 -14.78
C THR A 2 9.40 4.83 -13.42
N ARG A 3 8.09 5.10 -13.42
CA ARG A 3 7.26 5.10 -12.20
C ARG A 3 6.31 3.93 -12.24
N SER A 4 6.21 3.20 -11.14
CA SER A 4 5.31 2.06 -10.98
C SER A 4 4.56 2.15 -9.67
N ILE A 5 3.34 1.60 -9.63
CA ILE A 5 2.56 1.44 -8.41
C ILE A 5 2.04 0.01 -8.28
N ILE A 6 2.19 -0.56 -7.12
CA ILE A 6 1.64 -1.86 -6.74
C ILE A 6 0.47 -1.63 -5.80
N LEU A 7 -0.74 -1.96 -6.25
CA LEU A 7 -1.96 -1.91 -5.45
C LEU A 7 -2.18 -3.25 -4.77
N MET A 8 -2.04 -3.27 -3.45
CA MET A 8 -2.15 -4.48 -2.65
C MET A 8 -3.61 -4.84 -2.40
N ALA A 9 -4.10 -5.87 -3.06
CA ALA A 9 -5.45 -6.41 -2.93
C ALA A 9 -5.48 -7.92 -2.56
N ALA A 10 -4.35 -8.49 -2.10
CA ALA A 10 -4.22 -9.91 -1.78
C ALA A 10 -4.73 -10.31 -0.38
N GLY A 11 -5.13 -9.35 0.47
CA GLY A 11 -5.57 -9.63 1.85
C GLY A 11 -6.90 -10.39 1.91
N THR A 12 -7.07 -11.24 2.93
CA THR A 12 -8.29 -12.03 3.18
C THR A 12 -9.48 -11.20 3.67
N GLY A 13 -9.23 -10.04 4.27
CA GLY A 13 -10.29 -9.13 4.72
C GLY A 13 -11.07 -9.58 5.96
N GLU A 14 -10.56 -10.52 6.77
CA GLU A 14 -11.23 -11.18 7.91
C GLU A 14 -11.99 -10.24 8.87
N ARG A 15 -11.49 -9.01 9.06
CA ARG A 15 -12.11 -8.02 9.97
C ARG A 15 -13.48 -7.48 9.52
N MET A 16 -13.92 -7.78 8.29
CA MET A 16 -15.20 -7.29 7.74
C MET A 16 -16.37 -8.26 7.97
N ASN A 17 -16.12 -9.46 8.51
CA ASN A 17 -17.14 -10.53 8.65
C ASN A 17 -17.99 -10.71 7.37
N SER A 18 -17.32 -10.82 6.22
CA SER A 18 -17.95 -10.96 4.91
C SER A 18 -17.32 -12.12 4.15
N ASP A 19 -18.14 -12.85 3.39
CA ASP A 19 -17.69 -13.91 2.47
C ASP A 19 -16.88 -13.35 1.27
N ILE A 20 -16.97 -12.04 1.04
CA ILE A 20 -16.23 -11.33 -0.01
C ILE A 20 -15.09 -10.54 0.65
N PRO A 21 -13.83 -10.69 0.20
CA PRO A 21 -12.73 -9.86 0.67
C PRO A 21 -13.03 -8.37 0.48
N LYS A 22 -12.72 -7.56 1.49
CA LYS A 22 -13.16 -6.16 1.58
C LYS A 22 -12.80 -5.31 0.35
N GLN A 23 -11.65 -5.57 -0.28
CA GLN A 23 -11.21 -4.84 -1.46
C GLN A 23 -12.10 -5.05 -2.68
N PHE A 24 -12.90 -6.13 -2.69
CA PHE A 24 -13.86 -6.45 -3.74
C PHE A 24 -15.32 -6.14 -3.35
N MET A 25 -15.54 -5.60 -2.15
CA MET A 25 -16.87 -5.09 -1.79
C MET A 25 -17.19 -3.87 -2.65
N GLU A 26 -18.42 -3.82 -3.14
CA GLU A 26 -18.88 -2.72 -4.00
C GLU A 26 -19.38 -1.55 -3.18
N VAL A 27 -18.97 -0.36 -3.59
CA VAL A 27 -19.48 0.93 -3.12
C VAL A 27 -19.73 1.78 -4.35
N ASN A 28 -20.89 2.40 -4.41
CA ASN A 28 -21.32 3.19 -5.58
C ASN A 28 -21.18 2.44 -6.92
N GLY A 29 -21.46 1.11 -6.91
CA GLY A 29 -21.44 0.26 -8.11
C GLY A 29 -20.05 -0.19 -8.57
N LEU A 30 -18.98 0.05 -7.79
CA LEU A 30 -17.61 -0.37 -8.10
C LEU A 30 -16.93 -1.02 -6.88
N PRO A 31 -16.10 -2.04 -7.07
CA PRO A 31 -15.23 -2.57 -6.03
C PRO A 31 -14.31 -1.49 -5.44
N ILE A 32 -14.03 -1.56 -4.13
CA ILE A 32 -13.17 -0.57 -3.45
C ILE A 32 -11.81 -0.44 -4.14
N ILE A 33 -11.19 -1.56 -4.55
CA ILE A 33 -9.91 -1.54 -5.28
C ILE A 33 -9.99 -0.75 -6.59
N ILE A 34 -11.14 -0.74 -7.26
CA ILE A 34 -11.33 -0.02 -8.52
C ILE A 34 -11.43 1.49 -8.29
N HIS A 35 -12.00 1.94 -7.16
CA HIS A 35 -11.91 3.36 -6.78
C HIS A 35 -10.45 3.79 -6.62
N THR A 36 -9.64 2.98 -5.93
CA THR A 36 -8.20 3.23 -5.78
C THR A 36 -7.49 3.21 -7.13
N TYR A 37 -7.75 2.20 -7.96
CA TYR A 37 -7.16 2.06 -9.30
C TYR A 37 -7.44 3.29 -10.18
N LYS A 38 -8.70 3.75 -10.25
CA LYS A 38 -9.09 4.91 -11.08
C LYS A 38 -8.32 6.17 -10.72
N LEU A 39 -8.07 6.40 -9.44
CA LEU A 39 -7.27 7.53 -8.98
C LEU A 39 -5.83 7.46 -9.53
N PHE A 40 -5.19 6.29 -9.45
CA PHE A 40 -3.83 6.13 -9.98
C PHE A 40 -3.75 6.19 -11.50
N LYS A 41 -4.84 5.83 -12.22
CA LYS A 41 -4.92 5.99 -13.69
C LYS A 41 -4.94 7.45 -14.15
N GLU A 42 -5.28 8.39 -13.27
CA GLU A 42 -5.20 9.84 -13.58
C GLU A 42 -3.75 10.34 -13.61
N ILE A 43 -2.79 9.55 -13.13
CA ILE A 43 -1.37 9.93 -13.08
C ILE A 43 -0.67 9.47 -14.36
N GLU A 44 -0.14 10.42 -15.10
CA GLU A 44 0.56 10.15 -16.36
C GLU A 44 1.83 9.33 -16.17
N ASN A 45 2.09 8.43 -17.12
CA ASN A 45 3.31 7.62 -17.19
C ASN A 45 3.53 6.74 -15.93
N LEU A 46 2.46 6.23 -15.33
CA LEU A 46 2.49 5.34 -14.17
C LEU A 46 2.10 3.91 -14.59
N ASN A 47 3.01 2.95 -14.43
CA ASN A 47 2.69 1.54 -14.60
C ASN A 47 1.95 1.01 -13.37
N ILE A 48 0.81 0.34 -13.57
CA ILE A 48 -0.03 -0.14 -12.47
C ILE A 48 -0.03 -1.67 -12.43
N TYR A 49 0.21 -2.20 -11.23
CA TYR A 49 0.17 -3.63 -10.90
C TYR A 49 -0.83 -3.83 -9.77
N ILE A 50 -1.77 -4.76 -9.92
CA ILE A 50 -2.74 -5.10 -8.87
C ILE A 50 -2.45 -6.52 -8.39
N ILE A 51 -2.17 -6.66 -7.09
CA ILE A 51 -1.87 -7.95 -6.50
C ILE A 51 -3.17 -8.55 -5.95
N LEU A 52 -3.61 -9.64 -6.56
CA LEU A 52 -4.83 -10.35 -6.19
C LEU A 52 -4.55 -11.52 -5.23
N PRO A 53 -5.53 -11.98 -4.45
CA PRO A 53 -5.37 -13.15 -3.60
C PRO A 53 -4.90 -14.38 -4.38
N SER A 54 -4.02 -15.19 -3.80
CA SER A 54 -3.62 -16.47 -4.38
C SER A 54 -4.78 -17.48 -4.38
N LEU A 55 -5.59 -17.46 -3.32
CA LEU A 55 -6.83 -18.22 -3.25
C LEU A 55 -7.86 -17.62 -4.22
N ASP A 56 -8.48 -18.48 -5.02
CA ASP A 56 -9.48 -18.09 -6.04
C ASP A 56 -8.96 -17.03 -7.04
N PHE A 57 -7.67 -17.05 -7.34
CA PHE A 57 -7.04 -16.05 -8.21
C PHE A 57 -7.77 -15.89 -9.54
N GLU A 58 -8.11 -16.98 -10.24
CA GLU A 58 -8.77 -16.94 -11.55
C GLU A 58 -10.16 -16.26 -11.48
N LYS A 59 -10.89 -16.47 -10.37
CA LYS A 59 -12.16 -15.79 -10.11
C LYS A 59 -11.97 -14.29 -10.00
N TRP A 60 -11.02 -13.84 -9.15
CA TRP A 60 -10.77 -12.42 -8.93
C TRP A 60 -10.09 -11.76 -10.13
N HIS A 61 -9.22 -12.48 -10.83
CA HIS A 61 -8.62 -12.02 -12.07
C HIS A 61 -9.71 -11.69 -13.10
N LYS A 62 -10.60 -12.65 -13.39
CA LYS A 62 -11.71 -12.44 -14.33
C LYS A 62 -12.58 -11.26 -13.91
N TYR A 63 -12.94 -11.17 -12.63
CA TYR A 63 -13.81 -10.12 -12.12
C TYR A 63 -13.17 -8.73 -12.24
N ILE A 64 -11.92 -8.58 -11.85
CA ILE A 64 -11.24 -7.28 -11.88
C ILE A 64 -10.89 -6.85 -13.31
N SER A 65 -10.60 -7.80 -14.21
CA SER A 65 -10.31 -7.49 -15.63
C SER A 65 -11.45 -6.74 -16.35
N GLU A 66 -12.69 -6.82 -15.84
CA GLU A 66 -13.83 -6.09 -16.41
C GLU A 66 -13.79 -4.57 -16.15
N PHE A 67 -12.93 -4.10 -15.23
CA PHE A 67 -12.89 -2.72 -14.75
C PHE A 67 -11.59 -1.98 -15.04
N ILE A 68 -10.57 -2.68 -15.56
CA ILE A 68 -9.23 -2.13 -15.75
C ILE A 68 -8.83 -2.14 -17.22
N ASP A 69 -7.84 -1.33 -17.57
CA ASP A 69 -7.28 -1.25 -18.92
C ASP A 69 -6.29 -2.40 -19.17
N GLU A 70 -6.09 -2.76 -20.44
CA GLU A 70 -5.22 -3.87 -20.86
C GLU A 70 -3.74 -3.71 -20.47
N ASP A 71 -3.27 -2.47 -20.25
CA ASP A 71 -1.91 -2.17 -19.82
C ASP A 71 -1.67 -2.42 -18.33
N THR A 72 -2.73 -2.62 -17.54
CA THR A 72 -2.67 -2.93 -16.12
C THR A 72 -2.39 -4.41 -15.87
N LYS A 73 -1.36 -4.72 -15.09
CA LYS A 73 -1.02 -6.10 -14.78
C LYS A 73 -1.69 -6.61 -13.52
N LEU A 74 -2.36 -7.76 -13.64
CA LEU A 74 -2.89 -8.51 -12.50
C LEU A 74 -1.88 -9.59 -12.11
N VAL A 75 -1.45 -9.57 -10.85
CA VAL A 75 -0.40 -10.43 -10.33
C VAL A 75 -0.94 -11.29 -9.20
N ARG A 76 -0.60 -12.59 -9.20
CA ARG A 76 -0.97 -13.49 -8.11
C ARG A 76 -0.15 -13.16 -6.86
N GLY A 77 -0.81 -12.89 -5.75
CA GLY A 77 -0.18 -12.72 -4.44
C GLY A 77 0.37 -14.02 -3.87
N GLY A 78 0.92 -13.93 -2.68
CA GLY A 78 1.41 -15.05 -1.92
C GLY A 78 0.58 -15.31 -0.66
N GLU A 79 1.03 -16.29 0.13
CA GLU A 79 0.40 -16.64 1.41
C GLU A 79 0.50 -15.50 2.43
N HIS A 80 1.58 -14.70 2.36
CA HIS A 80 1.83 -13.58 3.25
C HIS A 80 2.02 -12.28 2.47
N ARG A 81 1.92 -11.14 3.18
CA ARG A 81 2.03 -9.80 2.58
C ARG A 81 3.38 -9.58 1.89
N ASN A 82 4.49 -9.94 2.51
CA ASN A 82 5.83 -9.81 1.95
C ASN A 82 6.01 -10.64 0.65
N ILE A 83 5.44 -11.86 0.57
CA ILE A 83 5.47 -12.68 -0.65
C ILE A 83 4.64 -12.00 -1.75
N SER A 84 3.50 -11.46 -1.39
CA SER A 84 2.64 -10.70 -2.31
C SER A 84 3.36 -9.47 -2.88
N VAL A 85 4.04 -8.70 -2.03
CA VAL A 85 4.86 -7.56 -2.46
C VAL A 85 6.00 -8.01 -3.36
N ARG A 86 6.73 -9.06 -2.98
CA ARG A 86 7.81 -9.64 -3.80
C ARG A 86 7.32 -10.05 -5.17
N ASN A 87 6.17 -10.72 -5.26
CA ASN A 87 5.59 -11.11 -6.54
C ASN A 87 5.32 -9.89 -7.43
N GLY A 88 4.75 -8.82 -6.86
CA GLY A 88 4.52 -7.57 -7.59
C GLY A 88 5.81 -6.88 -8.05
N ILE A 89 6.81 -6.82 -7.18
CA ILE A 89 8.12 -6.22 -7.49
C ILE A 89 8.83 -6.99 -8.61
N ASN A 90 8.72 -8.31 -8.64
CA ASN A 90 9.34 -9.16 -9.67
C ASN A 90 8.74 -8.96 -11.07
N GLU A 91 7.50 -8.46 -11.17
CA GLU A 91 6.89 -8.10 -12.46
C GLU A 91 7.45 -6.79 -13.04
N ILE A 92 8.16 -6.00 -12.24
CA ILE A 92 8.78 -4.74 -12.68
C ILE A 92 10.13 -5.07 -13.31
N ILE A 93 10.19 -4.96 -14.63
CA ILE A 93 11.37 -5.36 -15.43
C ILE A 93 12.56 -4.42 -15.19
N SER A 94 12.31 -3.10 -15.13
CA SER A 94 13.37 -2.11 -15.01
C SER A 94 13.73 -1.82 -13.56
N ASP A 95 15.00 -1.88 -13.23
CA ASP A 95 15.55 -1.43 -11.94
C ASP A 95 15.76 0.09 -11.88
N ASP A 96 15.72 0.76 -13.04
CA ASP A 96 15.87 2.21 -13.16
C ASP A 96 14.51 2.90 -13.03
N GLY A 97 14.20 3.29 -11.81
CA GLY A 97 12.96 3.98 -11.50
C GLY A 97 12.56 3.86 -10.05
N PHE A 98 11.29 4.16 -9.81
CA PHE A 98 10.67 4.14 -8.49
C PHE A 98 9.39 3.33 -8.50
N VAL A 99 9.14 2.63 -7.42
CA VAL A 99 7.93 1.87 -7.19
C VAL A 99 7.27 2.28 -5.88
N GLY A 100 5.96 2.52 -5.96
CA GLY A 100 5.11 2.71 -4.79
C GLY A 100 4.38 1.41 -4.43
N ILE A 101 4.25 1.14 -3.14
CA ILE A 101 3.43 0.04 -2.62
C ILE A 101 2.28 0.65 -1.86
N HIS A 102 1.06 0.41 -2.34
CA HIS A 102 -0.15 1.07 -1.83
C HIS A 102 -1.21 0.06 -1.40
N ASP A 103 -1.83 0.33 -0.27
CA ASP A 103 -3.01 -0.44 0.15
C ASP A 103 -4.17 -0.23 -0.84
N GLY A 104 -4.63 -1.27 -1.53
CA GLY A 104 -5.74 -1.19 -2.49
C GLY A 104 -7.09 -0.76 -1.89
N VAL A 105 -7.13 -0.54 -0.60
CA VAL A 105 -8.30 -0.07 0.16
C VAL A 105 -8.10 1.32 0.77
N ARG A 106 -7.27 2.17 0.14
CA ARG A 106 -7.11 3.60 0.44
C ARG A 106 -7.50 4.45 -0.79
N PRO A 107 -8.78 4.57 -1.08
CA PRO A 107 -9.26 5.20 -2.32
C PRO A 107 -9.31 6.74 -2.28
N PHE A 108 -8.85 7.40 -1.19
CA PHE A 108 -9.04 8.84 -0.99
C PHE A 108 -7.72 9.63 -0.98
N ILE A 109 -6.60 9.02 -1.38
CA ILE A 109 -5.34 9.76 -1.55
C ILE A 109 -5.47 10.74 -2.74
N SER A 110 -4.83 11.90 -2.64
CA SER A 110 -4.78 12.82 -3.77
C SER A 110 -3.67 12.47 -4.77
N THR A 111 -3.89 12.75 -6.05
CA THR A 111 -2.84 12.65 -7.09
C THR A 111 -1.69 13.62 -6.80
N HIS A 112 -1.96 14.74 -6.12
CA HIS A 112 -0.96 15.69 -5.67
C HIS A 112 0.02 15.04 -4.69
N LEU A 113 -0.49 14.35 -3.65
CA LEU A 113 0.36 13.66 -2.68
C LEU A 113 1.18 12.55 -3.35
N VAL A 114 0.59 11.76 -4.25
CA VAL A 114 1.32 10.70 -4.97
C VAL A 114 2.48 11.30 -5.76
N ASN A 115 2.28 12.37 -6.52
CA ASN A 115 3.33 13.04 -7.28
C ASN A 115 4.41 13.65 -6.36
N LYS A 116 4.02 14.25 -5.23
CA LYS A 116 4.94 14.74 -4.20
C LYS A 116 5.82 13.60 -3.67
N LEU A 117 5.24 12.45 -3.33
CA LEU A 117 5.97 11.29 -2.83
C LEU A 117 6.99 10.76 -3.85
N PHE A 118 6.65 10.65 -5.13
CA PHE A 118 7.61 10.28 -6.17
C PHE A 118 8.76 11.30 -6.26
N SER A 119 8.44 12.61 -6.23
CA SER A 119 9.46 13.66 -6.25
C SER A 119 10.40 13.61 -5.03
N GLU A 120 9.89 13.33 -3.84
CA GLU A 120 10.71 13.18 -2.63
C GLU A 120 11.55 11.90 -2.68
N ALA A 121 11.00 10.80 -3.20
CA ALA A 121 11.76 9.57 -3.39
C ALA A 121 12.91 9.74 -4.40
N GLU A 122 12.74 10.55 -5.44
CA GLU A 122 13.79 10.89 -6.40
C GLU A 122 14.98 11.60 -5.73
N LYS A 123 14.74 12.39 -4.67
CA LYS A 123 15.77 13.12 -3.93
C LYS A 123 16.44 12.26 -2.84
N HIS A 124 15.65 11.42 -2.16
CA HIS A 124 16.06 10.74 -0.92
C HIS A 124 16.15 9.21 -1.04
N GLY A 125 15.77 8.63 -2.20
CA GLY A 125 15.76 7.18 -2.42
C GLY A 125 14.50 6.49 -1.94
N ASN A 126 13.74 7.08 -1.01
CA ASN A 126 12.43 6.63 -0.56
C ASN A 126 11.56 7.81 -0.08
N ALA A 127 10.24 7.60 0.02
CA ALA A 127 9.31 8.57 0.59
C ALA A 127 8.11 7.84 1.21
N ILE A 128 7.87 8.08 2.49
CA ILE A 128 6.87 7.38 3.30
C ILE A 128 5.90 8.42 3.87
N PRO A 129 4.61 8.40 3.50
CA PRO A 129 3.64 9.37 4.00
C PRO A 129 3.25 9.06 5.44
N PHE A 130 3.07 10.11 6.23
CA PHE A 130 2.65 10.00 7.62
C PHE A 130 1.62 11.06 8.00
N THR A 131 0.85 10.78 9.04
CA THR A 131 0.02 11.77 9.76
C THR A 131 0.38 11.79 11.24
N ASN A 132 0.13 12.92 11.89
CA ASN A 132 0.39 13.07 13.32
C ASN A 132 -0.63 12.27 14.15
N THR A 133 -0.21 11.78 15.31
CA THR A 133 -1.09 11.12 16.26
C THR A 133 -1.85 12.16 17.08
N ILE A 134 -3.18 12.23 16.88
CA ILE A 134 -4.04 13.21 17.56
C ILE A 134 -4.41 12.76 18.98
N ASN A 135 -4.71 11.46 19.15
CA ASN A 135 -5.15 10.91 20.43
C ASN A 135 -3.99 10.66 21.40
N SER A 136 -4.28 10.75 22.71
CA SER A 136 -3.32 10.31 23.74
C SER A 136 -3.01 8.83 23.58
N MET A 137 -1.72 8.48 23.65
CA MET A 137 -1.24 7.10 23.48
C MET A 137 -0.79 6.51 24.82
N ARG A 138 -0.92 5.20 24.95
CA ARG A 138 -0.37 4.42 26.06
C ARG A 138 0.37 3.18 25.55
N LYS A 139 1.57 2.94 26.06
CA LYS A 139 2.28 1.69 25.87
C LYS A 139 1.67 0.63 26.79
N ILE A 140 1.32 -0.53 26.23
CA ILE A 140 0.84 -1.70 26.98
C ILE A 140 2.02 -2.64 27.19
N ASP A 141 2.21 -3.12 28.41
CA ASP A 141 3.24 -4.08 28.79
C ASP A 141 2.63 -5.10 29.77
N GLY A 142 2.21 -6.23 29.24
CA GLY A 142 1.41 -7.22 29.96
C GLY A 142 0.11 -6.61 30.49
N ASN A 143 -0.09 -6.66 31.81
CA ASN A 143 -1.26 -6.08 32.50
C ASN A 143 -1.06 -4.62 32.91
N LYS A 144 0.10 -4.02 32.60
CA LYS A 144 0.41 -2.62 32.90
C LYS A 144 0.30 -1.75 31.67
N ASN A 145 0.13 -0.45 31.89
CA ASN A 145 0.17 0.51 30.80
C ASN A 145 0.79 1.84 31.28
N PHE A 146 1.43 2.55 30.34
CA PHE A 146 2.18 3.77 30.62
C PHE A 146 1.82 4.83 29.59
N SER A 147 1.71 6.10 30.03
CA SER A 147 1.59 7.25 29.15
C SER A 147 2.87 7.38 28.31
N VAL A 148 2.72 7.68 27.02
CA VAL A 148 3.85 8.01 26.14
C VAL A 148 3.67 9.40 25.56
N ASP A 149 4.77 10.03 25.24
CA ASP A 149 4.79 11.32 24.56
C ASP A 149 4.42 11.11 23.09
N ARG A 150 3.17 11.44 22.72
CA ARG A 150 2.65 11.24 21.37
C ARG A 150 3.41 12.02 20.29
N SER A 151 4.09 13.11 20.64
CA SER A 151 4.86 13.91 19.68
C SER A 151 6.04 13.16 19.05
N LYS A 152 6.41 12.01 19.61
CA LYS A 152 7.45 11.11 19.12
C LYS A 152 6.92 9.98 18.22
N TYR A 153 5.63 9.99 17.90
CA TYR A 153 4.98 8.93 17.13
C TYR A 153 4.15 9.53 16.00
N VAL A 154 4.23 8.92 14.85
CA VAL A 154 3.43 9.23 13.68
C VAL A 154 2.69 7.98 13.18
N GLN A 155 1.63 8.18 12.42
CA GLN A 155 0.89 7.10 11.78
C GLN A 155 1.32 7.02 10.33
N ILE A 156 1.85 5.86 9.92
CA ILE A 156 2.32 5.64 8.57
C ILE A 156 1.16 5.32 7.63
N GLN A 157 1.20 5.93 6.46
CA GLN A 157 0.26 5.69 5.38
C GLN A 157 0.96 5.02 4.18
N THR A 158 0.22 4.81 3.10
CA THR A 158 0.71 4.37 1.79
C THR A 158 0.16 5.31 0.71
N PRO A 159 0.82 5.43 -0.47
CA PRO A 159 1.90 4.58 -0.98
C PRO A 159 3.24 4.87 -0.31
N GLN A 160 4.01 3.83 -0.07
CA GLN A 160 5.41 3.93 0.30
C GLN A 160 6.23 3.81 -0.98
N ILE A 161 6.97 4.87 -1.33
CA ILE A 161 7.72 4.93 -2.59
C ILE A 161 9.20 4.62 -2.33
N PHE A 162 9.79 3.78 -3.15
CA PHE A 162 11.18 3.38 -3.07
C PHE A 162 11.84 3.37 -4.45
N LYS A 163 13.15 3.60 -4.49
CA LYS A 163 13.93 3.25 -5.68
C LYS A 163 13.77 1.75 -5.96
N THR A 164 13.42 1.38 -7.19
CA THR A 164 13.06 -0.01 -7.55
C THR A 164 14.18 -0.99 -7.19
N LYS A 165 15.43 -0.68 -7.55
CA LYS A 165 16.56 -1.53 -7.20
C LYS A 165 16.71 -1.72 -5.70
N LEU A 166 16.55 -0.64 -4.92
CA LEU A 166 16.69 -0.68 -3.47
C LEU A 166 15.72 -1.67 -2.81
N ILE A 167 14.43 -1.58 -3.15
CA ILE A 167 13.43 -2.47 -2.55
C ILE A 167 13.58 -3.91 -3.02
N LYS A 168 14.04 -4.18 -4.26
CA LYS A 168 14.39 -5.51 -4.73
C LYS A 168 15.50 -6.12 -3.88
N ASP A 169 16.62 -5.42 -3.76
CA ASP A 169 17.80 -5.88 -2.99
C ASP A 169 17.41 -6.13 -1.50
N SER A 170 16.56 -5.28 -0.92
CA SER A 170 16.06 -5.43 0.45
C SER A 170 15.21 -6.69 0.64
N LEU A 171 14.28 -6.94 -0.28
CA LEU A 171 13.43 -8.14 -0.23
C LEU A 171 14.24 -9.43 -0.36
N ASP A 172 15.34 -9.42 -1.12
CA ASP A 172 16.20 -10.60 -1.31
C ASP A 172 17.06 -10.88 -0.06
N SER A 173 17.43 -9.85 0.70
CA SER A 173 18.26 -9.98 1.89
C SER A 173 17.51 -10.47 3.13
N ILE A 174 16.17 -10.40 3.17
CA ILE A 174 15.36 -10.65 4.35
C ILE A 174 14.47 -11.88 4.16
N GLN A 175 14.64 -12.87 5.04
CA GLN A 175 13.89 -14.14 4.99
C GLN A 175 12.65 -14.18 5.91
N GLU A 176 12.46 -13.21 6.82
CA GLU A 176 11.43 -13.29 7.85
C GLU A 176 10.28 -12.31 7.69
N ASN A 177 9.06 -12.76 8.07
CA ASN A 177 7.80 -11.98 8.08
C ASN A 177 7.72 -11.03 9.29
N LYS A 178 8.77 -10.24 9.56
CA LYS A 178 8.85 -9.37 10.76
C LYS A 178 8.18 -8.00 10.57
N TYR A 179 7.94 -7.58 9.34
CA TYR A 179 7.58 -6.20 9.04
C TYR A 179 6.10 -6.06 8.73
N THR A 180 5.52 -4.99 9.23
CA THR A 180 4.12 -4.61 8.98
C THR A 180 3.96 -3.79 7.70
N ASP A 181 5.06 -3.18 7.24
CA ASP A 181 5.15 -2.36 6.04
C ASP A 181 6.58 -2.41 5.44
N GLU A 182 6.77 -1.77 4.29
CA GLU A 182 8.04 -1.82 3.55
C GLU A 182 9.08 -0.84 4.11
N ALA A 183 8.70 0.17 4.87
CA ALA A 183 9.65 1.07 5.55
C ALA A 183 10.56 0.29 6.51
N GLY A 184 10.01 -0.68 7.25
CA GLY A 184 10.80 -1.55 8.13
C GLY A 184 11.86 -2.38 7.41
N LEU A 185 11.67 -2.72 6.13
CA LEU A 185 12.69 -3.41 5.33
C LEU A 185 13.91 -2.51 5.05
N ILE A 186 13.66 -1.22 4.80
CA ILE A 186 14.72 -0.24 4.52
C ILE A 186 15.54 0.01 5.78
N GLU A 187 14.90 0.11 6.94
CA GLU A 187 15.59 0.28 8.23
C GLU A 187 16.49 -0.93 8.57
N GLU A 188 16.04 -2.15 8.28
CA GLU A 188 16.82 -3.38 8.57
C GLU A 188 18.13 -3.44 7.78
N ILE A 189 18.18 -2.89 6.58
CA ILE A 189 19.42 -2.78 5.80
C ILE A 189 20.24 -1.53 6.14
N GLY A 190 19.88 -0.81 7.22
CA GLY A 190 20.63 0.32 7.76
C GLY A 190 20.43 1.64 7.01
N LEU A 191 19.34 1.80 6.28
CA LEU A 191 19.02 3.04 5.57
C LEU A 191 17.93 3.83 6.30
N ASP A 192 18.02 5.14 6.20
CA ASP A 192 17.04 6.06 6.79
C ASP A 192 15.74 6.10 5.98
N VAL A 193 14.63 6.21 6.69
CA VAL A 193 13.30 6.41 6.12
C VAL A 193 13.00 7.90 6.01
N ASN A 194 12.73 8.36 4.78
CA ASN A 194 12.34 9.74 4.53
C ASN A 194 10.82 9.92 4.72
N LEU A 195 10.42 10.53 5.82
CA LEU A 195 9.03 10.81 6.14
C LEU A 195 8.53 12.07 5.41
N VAL A 196 7.36 11.97 4.80
CA VAL A 196 6.67 13.03 4.07
C VAL A 196 5.28 13.23 4.66
N GLU A 197 4.89 14.47 4.94
CA GLU A 197 3.55 14.76 5.45
C GLU A 197 2.49 14.28 4.45
N GLY A 198 1.61 13.40 4.93
CA GLY A 198 0.51 12.77 4.20
C GLY A 198 -0.80 13.56 4.33
N GLU A 199 -1.92 12.89 4.13
CA GLU A 199 -3.28 13.47 4.14
C GLU A 199 -4.16 12.71 5.12
N GLU A 200 -4.93 13.43 5.94
CA GLU A 200 -5.88 12.80 6.89
C GLU A 200 -6.99 12.04 6.14
N GLU A 201 -7.37 12.53 4.96
CA GLU A 201 -8.34 11.92 4.07
C GLU A 201 -7.87 10.58 3.48
N ASN A 202 -6.56 10.33 3.42
CA ASN A 202 -5.99 9.07 2.92
C ASN A 202 -6.20 7.93 3.93
N ILE A 203 -7.44 7.69 4.29
CA ILE A 203 -7.83 6.66 5.25
C ILE A 203 -7.75 5.26 4.62
N LYS A 204 -7.55 4.26 5.48
CA LYS A 204 -7.63 2.85 5.11
C LYS A 204 -9.00 2.31 5.46
N ILE A 205 -9.75 1.83 4.47
CA ILE A 205 -11.02 1.13 4.70
C ILE A 205 -10.74 -0.18 5.44
N THR A 206 -11.16 -0.26 6.69
CA THR A 206 -10.93 -1.42 7.58
C THR A 206 -12.21 -2.00 8.17
N SER A 207 -13.27 -1.19 8.21
CA SER A 207 -14.58 -1.56 8.76
C SER A 207 -15.71 -1.08 7.86
N ARG A 208 -16.93 -1.61 8.06
CA ARG A 208 -18.13 -1.13 7.33
C ARG A 208 -18.43 0.34 7.58
N LYS A 209 -18.06 0.86 8.76
CA LYS A 209 -18.26 2.29 9.09
C LYS A 209 -17.45 3.18 8.15
N ASP A 210 -16.27 2.74 7.73
CA ASP A 210 -15.40 3.53 6.86
C ASP A 210 -15.99 3.72 5.45
N LEU A 211 -16.98 2.89 5.06
CA LEU A 211 -17.69 3.05 3.78
C LEU A 211 -18.51 4.35 3.70
N THR A 212 -18.82 4.98 4.84
CA THR A 212 -19.53 6.27 4.86
C THR A 212 -18.71 7.42 4.27
N TYR A 213 -17.40 7.27 4.11
CA TYR A 213 -16.54 8.27 3.46
C TYR A 213 -16.73 8.35 1.93
N PHE A 214 -17.45 7.42 1.32
CA PHE A 214 -17.81 7.48 -0.11
C PHE A 214 -19.07 8.32 -0.41
N ASN A 215 -19.75 8.84 0.63
CA ASN A 215 -20.99 9.62 0.52
C ASN A 215 -20.70 11.12 0.50
#